data_f1c31bf7d36d25aa155c621c8784f0cc
#
_entry.id   f1c31bf7d36d25aa155c621c8784f0cc
#
_cell.length_a   1.000
_cell.length_b   1.000
_cell.length_c   1.000
_cell.angle_alpha   90.00
_cell.angle_beta   90.00
_cell.angle_gamma   90.00
#
_symmetry.space_group_name_H-M   'P 1'
#
loop_
_entity.id
_entity.type
_entity.pdbx_description
1 polymer ?
#
loop_
_entity_poly.entity_id
_entity_poly.type
_entity_poly.pdbx_seq_one_letter_code
_entity_poly.pdbx_strand_id
1 'polypeptide(L)'
;MTVAVDASRRRRDEVVDALAGQAARLRVGTRLPSEAQIMRQFDVSRSVARAAIEQLESCYLVRRVQGMGTYVHRRLDVPVGGDGLPSFHRVIAAAGARPRTVVVATLAERAPDAAAALLGPAVTCKVERLGFVDDDPTSALEHWLCPGALPEPAVALRAYESVHDCLDAAGVDAQCVLRRATTDSAPAWVCRRLELPARSEAWLTESACVESGTGRPLYYARVWSRMDRVRLMLDAAE
;
A
#
# COMPACT_ATOMS: atom_id res chain seq x y z
N MET A 1 -35.99 -12.72 21.66
CA MET A 1 -34.88 -12.98 20.70
C MET A 1 -33.85 -11.83 20.67
N THR A 2 -34.22 -10.59 20.83
CA THR A 2 -33.35 -9.40 20.76
C THR A 2 -32.28 -9.34 21.89
N VAL A 3 -32.62 -9.70 23.13
CA VAL A 3 -31.71 -9.61 24.30
C VAL A 3 -30.53 -10.57 24.23
N ALA A 4 -30.73 -11.80 23.72
CA ALA A 4 -29.63 -12.78 23.58
C ALA A 4 -28.63 -12.42 22.48
N VAL A 5 -29.08 -11.77 21.41
CA VAL A 5 -28.25 -11.27 20.31
C VAL A 5 -27.36 -10.10 20.81
N ASP A 6 -27.93 -9.23 21.62
CA ASP A 6 -27.21 -8.08 22.19
C ASP A 6 -26.12 -8.52 23.19
N ALA A 7 -26.41 -9.52 24.04
CA ALA A 7 -25.44 -10.10 24.95
C ALA A 7 -24.27 -10.78 24.22
N SER A 8 -24.55 -11.53 23.14
CA SER A 8 -23.52 -12.17 22.32
C SER A 8 -22.64 -11.14 21.60
N ARG A 9 -23.22 -10.03 21.13
CA ARG A 9 -22.50 -8.91 20.51
C ARG A 9 -21.56 -8.22 21.50
N ARG A 10 -22.05 -7.88 22.68
CA ARG A 10 -21.22 -7.29 23.76
C ARG A 10 -20.03 -8.17 24.11
N ARG A 11 -20.27 -9.48 24.30
CA ARG A 11 -19.20 -10.44 24.60
C ARG A 11 -18.15 -10.51 23.50
N ARG A 12 -18.59 -10.49 22.22
CA ARG A 12 -17.66 -10.44 21.10
C ARG A 12 -16.81 -9.16 21.13
N ASP A 13 -17.44 -8.00 21.36
CA ASP A 13 -16.75 -6.70 21.36
C ASP A 13 -15.74 -6.63 22.53
N GLU A 14 -16.05 -7.16 23.71
CA GLU A 14 -15.11 -7.32 24.82
C GLU A 14 -13.88 -8.16 24.45
N VAL A 15 -14.10 -9.27 23.75
CA VAL A 15 -13.00 -10.15 23.28
C VAL A 15 -12.16 -9.44 22.21
N VAL A 16 -12.79 -8.72 21.28
CA VAL A 16 -12.09 -7.93 20.26
C VAL A 16 -11.20 -6.88 20.90
N ASP A 17 -11.71 -6.10 21.86
CA ASP A 17 -10.96 -5.04 22.54
C ASP A 17 -9.76 -5.61 23.32
N ALA A 18 -9.96 -6.70 24.03
CA ALA A 18 -8.90 -7.36 24.78
C ALA A 18 -7.79 -7.90 23.86
N LEU A 19 -8.17 -8.57 22.76
CA LEU A 19 -7.21 -9.12 21.80
C LEU A 19 -6.53 -8.00 20.98
N ALA A 20 -7.24 -6.93 20.64
CA ALA A 20 -6.66 -5.75 19.99
C ALA A 20 -5.61 -5.08 20.88
N GLY A 21 -5.93 -4.90 22.18
CA GLY A 21 -4.98 -4.39 23.16
C GLY A 21 -3.75 -5.29 23.36
N GLN A 22 -3.93 -6.61 23.27
CA GLN A 22 -2.82 -7.57 23.29
C GLN A 22 -1.98 -7.44 22.00
N ALA A 23 -2.60 -7.42 20.84
CA ALA A 23 -1.91 -7.30 19.54
C ALA A 23 -1.09 -6.00 19.44
N ALA A 24 -1.63 -4.89 19.99
CA ALA A 24 -0.93 -3.60 19.98
C ALA A 24 0.42 -3.62 20.72
N ARG A 25 0.58 -4.49 21.73
CA ARG A 25 1.79 -4.62 22.55
C ARG A 25 2.79 -5.65 22.03
N LEU A 26 2.34 -6.51 21.11
CA LEU A 26 3.16 -7.58 20.56
C LEU A 26 3.86 -7.13 19.27
N ARG A 27 4.96 -7.80 18.92
CA ARG A 27 5.65 -7.59 17.64
C ARG A 27 4.83 -8.16 16.48
N VAL A 28 4.89 -7.52 15.34
CA VAL A 28 4.34 -8.07 14.08
C VAL A 28 4.90 -9.47 13.84
N GLY A 29 4.05 -10.39 13.38
CA GLY A 29 4.39 -11.80 13.22
C GLY A 29 4.29 -12.64 14.51
N THR A 30 3.99 -12.04 15.67
CA THR A 30 3.73 -12.83 16.89
C THR A 30 2.40 -13.57 16.76
N ARG A 31 2.39 -14.86 17.12
CA ARG A 31 1.18 -15.67 17.08
C ARG A 31 0.22 -15.30 18.22
N LEU A 32 -1.04 -15.07 17.87
CA LEU A 32 -2.12 -14.88 18.84
C LEU A 32 -2.68 -16.21 19.34
N PRO A 33 -3.43 -16.19 20.49
CA PRO A 33 -4.13 -17.38 20.95
C PRO A 33 -5.05 -17.98 19.90
N SER A 34 -5.09 -19.31 19.84
CA SER A 34 -6.02 -20.06 18.96
C SER A 34 -7.47 -19.85 19.40
N GLU A 35 -8.46 -20.12 18.51
CA GLU A 35 -9.89 -20.08 18.84
C GLU A 35 -10.18 -20.86 20.15
N ALA A 36 -9.60 -22.04 20.31
CA ALA A 36 -9.80 -22.87 21.51
C ALA A 36 -9.20 -22.23 22.79
N GLN A 37 -8.09 -21.51 22.66
CA GLN A 37 -7.53 -20.77 23.80
C GLN A 37 -8.36 -19.54 24.14
N ILE A 38 -8.85 -18.80 23.13
CA ILE A 38 -9.76 -17.66 23.30
C ILE A 38 -11.05 -18.10 23.99
N MET A 39 -11.65 -19.20 23.54
CA MET A 39 -12.84 -19.77 24.18
C MET A 39 -12.63 -20.02 25.69
N ARG A 40 -11.50 -20.61 26.07
CA ARG A 40 -11.17 -20.89 27.48
C ARG A 40 -10.85 -19.63 28.28
N GLN A 41 -10.11 -18.71 27.68
CA GLN A 41 -9.65 -17.48 28.35
C GLN A 41 -10.80 -16.53 28.66
N PHE A 42 -11.77 -16.42 27.75
CA PHE A 42 -12.88 -15.45 27.86
C PHE A 42 -14.22 -16.09 28.20
N ASP A 43 -14.27 -17.41 28.38
CA ASP A 43 -15.50 -18.18 28.59
C ASP A 43 -16.58 -17.86 27.54
N VAL A 44 -16.23 -18.01 26.26
CA VAL A 44 -17.10 -17.70 25.14
C VAL A 44 -17.26 -18.90 24.19
N SER A 45 -18.34 -18.89 23.42
CA SER A 45 -18.58 -19.92 22.39
C SER A 45 -17.57 -19.80 21.24
N ARG A 46 -17.42 -20.91 20.49
CA ARG A 46 -16.56 -20.93 19.31
C ARG A 46 -16.96 -19.91 18.25
N SER A 47 -18.26 -19.68 18.09
CA SER A 47 -18.77 -18.67 17.15
C SER A 47 -18.35 -17.25 17.54
N VAL A 48 -18.37 -16.92 18.83
CA VAL A 48 -17.91 -15.62 19.34
C VAL A 48 -16.41 -15.46 19.18
N ALA A 49 -15.61 -16.48 19.53
CA ALA A 49 -14.16 -16.45 19.38
C ALA A 49 -13.75 -16.27 17.89
N ARG A 50 -14.40 -17.01 16.99
CA ARG A 50 -14.17 -16.90 15.55
C ARG A 50 -14.57 -15.54 14.99
N ALA A 51 -15.75 -15.02 15.37
CA ALA A 51 -16.21 -13.71 14.93
C ALA A 51 -15.30 -12.58 15.44
N ALA A 52 -14.75 -12.71 16.65
CA ALA A 52 -13.77 -11.74 17.17
C ALA A 52 -12.47 -11.73 16.33
N ILE A 53 -11.94 -12.91 15.98
CA ILE A 53 -10.74 -12.97 15.10
C ILE A 53 -11.07 -12.41 13.71
N GLU A 54 -12.25 -12.70 13.14
CA GLU A 54 -12.70 -12.15 11.85
C GLU A 54 -12.79 -10.63 11.88
N GLN A 55 -13.27 -10.07 12.98
CA GLN A 55 -13.34 -8.61 13.16
C GLN A 55 -11.93 -7.99 13.27
N LEU A 56 -11.00 -8.60 14.01
CA LEU A 56 -9.60 -8.14 14.07
C LEU A 56 -8.91 -8.23 12.70
N GLU A 57 -9.20 -9.24 11.93
CA GLU A 57 -8.67 -9.42 10.57
C GLU A 57 -9.25 -8.37 9.61
N SER A 58 -10.55 -8.07 9.69
CA SER A 58 -11.17 -6.99 8.90
C SER A 58 -10.64 -5.60 9.24
N CYS A 59 -10.15 -5.42 10.47
CA CYS A 59 -9.45 -4.20 10.91
C CYS A 59 -7.94 -4.22 10.60
N TYR A 60 -7.44 -5.26 9.95
CA TYR A 60 -6.02 -5.45 9.63
C TYR A 60 -5.09 -5.46 10.84
N LEU A 61 -5.57 -5.85 12.01
CA LEU A 61 -4.76 -5.99 13.23
C LEU A 61 -4.10 -7.36 13.33
N VAL A 62 -4.68 -8.34 12.65
CA VAL A 62 -4.18 -9.71 12.59
C VAL A 62 -4.30 -10.28 11.19
N ARG A 63 -3.57 -11.35 10.90
CA ARG A 63 -3.63 -12.14 9.67
C ARG A 63 -3.75 -13.61 10.01
N ARG A 64 -4.69 -14.30 9.38
CA ARG A 64 -4.77 -15.76 9.42
C ARG A 64 -3.82 -16.38 8.41
N VAL A 65 -3.11 -17.39 8.83
CA VAL A 65 -2.27 -18.24 7.96
C VAL A 65 -2.84 -19.64 8.03
N GLN A 66 -3.32 -20.15 6.89
CA GLN A 66 -3.97 -21.45 6.83
C GLN A 66 -3.11 -22.55 7.44
N GLY A 67 -3.67 -23.35 8.36
CA GLY A 67 -2.95 -24.41 9.06
C GLY A 67 -1.94 -23.94 10.13
N MET A 68 -1.57 -22.67 10.17
CA MET A 68 -0.54 -22.17 11.09
C MET A 68 -1.11 -21.33 12.23
N GLY A 69 -2.25 -20.64 12.02
CA GLY A 69 -2.92 -19.84 13.07
C GLY A 69 -3.08 -18.36 12.70
N THR A 70 -3.31 -17.54 13.74
CA THR A 70 -3.51 -16.10 13.62
C THR A 70 -2.29 -15.38 14.16
N TYR A 71 -1.82 -14.39 13.42
CA TYR A 71 -0.60 -13.64 13.73
C TYR A 71 -0.86 -12.14 13.77
N VAL A 72 -0.18 -11.43 14.66
CA VAL A 72 -0.22 -9.96 14.71
C VAL A 72 0.23 -9.39 13.37
N HIS A 73 -0.57 -8.49 12.85
CA HIS A 73 -0.32 -7.79 11.61
C HIS A 73 -0.46 -6.29 11.82
N ARG A 74 0.29 -5.48 11.10
CA ARG A 74 0.16 -4.02 11.05
C ARG A 74 0.33 -3.55 9.62
N ARG A 75 -0.50 -2.61 9.26
CA ARG A 75 -0.31 -1.88 8.00
C ARG A 75 0.80 -0.84 8.16
N LEU A 76 1.49 -0.59 7.08
CA LEU A 76 2.45 0.49 7.00
C LEU A 76 1.72 1.81 6.80
N ASP A 77 2.02 2.81 7.61
CA ASP A 77 1.48 4.15 7.47
C ASP A 77 2.25 4.90 6.39
N VAL A 78 1.55 5.29 5.32
CA VAL A 78 2.10 5.99 4.17
C VAL A 78 1.46 7.38 4.10
N PRO A 79 2.22 8.45 4.31
CA PRO A 79 1.70 9.81 4.22
C PRO A 79 1.33 10.14 2.76
N VAL A 80 0.13 10.72 2.60
CA VAL A 80 -0.36 11.27 1.33
C VAL A 80 -0.50 12.77 1.50
N GLY A 81 0.57 13.51 1.31
CA GLY A 81 0.59 14.96 1.54
C GLY A 81 1.99 15.46 1.90
N GLY A 82 2.11 16.78 2.14
CA GLY A 82 3.37 17.44 2.44
C GLY A 82 4.14 17.87 1.19
N ASP A 83 5.13 18.74 1.40
CA ASP A 83 5.89 19.40 0.33
C ASP A 83 6.93 18.49 -0.34
N GLY A 84 7.10 17.27 0.20
CA GLY A 84 8.04 16.28 -0.33
C GLY A 84 7.43 15.35 -1.37
N LEU A 85 8.24 14.92 -2.32
CA LEU A 85 7.89 13.83 -3.25
C LEU A 85 7.82 12.51 -2.47
N PRO A 86 6.68 11.79 -2.46
CA PRO A 86 6.59 10.53 -1.75
C PRO A 86 7.40 9.46 -2.46
N SER A 87 8.61 9.26 -2.01
CA SER A 87 9.37 8.09 -2.40
C SER A 87 8.86 6.89 -1.61
N PHE A 88 8.35 5.86 -2.29
CA PHE A 88 8.00 4.58 -1.69
C PHE A 88 9.13 4.06 -0.80
N HIS A 89 10.36 4.14 -1.26
CA HIS A 89 11.54 3.71 -0.53
C HIS A 89 11.76 4.50 0.76
N ARG A 90 11.69 5.82 0.72
CA ARG A 90 11.91 6.67 1.90
C ARG A 90 10.85 6.44 2.96
N VAL A 91 9.58 6.33 2.56
CA VAL A 91 8.47 6.07 3.48
C VAL A 91 8.60 4.72 4.18
N ILE A 92 8.91 3.67 3.43
CA ILE A 92 9.05 2.32 3.99
C ILE A 92 10.27 2.21 4.88
N ALA A 93 11.40 2.78 4.48
CA ALA A 93 12.60 2.81 5.30
C ALA A 93 12.39 3.59 6.60
N ALA A 94 11.70 4.73 6.55
CA ALA A 94 11.35 5.52 7.74
C ALA A 94 10.44 4.75 8.71
N ALA A 95 9.58 3.86 8.20
CA ALA A 95 8.77 2.96 9.01
C ALA A 95 9.55 1.74 9.56
N GLY A 96 10.85 1.64 9.32
CA GLY A 96 11.72 0.57 9.80
C GLY A 96 11.61 -0.75 9.03
N ALA A 97 10.98 -0.75 7.85
CA ALA A 97 10.88 -1.89 6.95
C ALA A 97 11.87 -1.76 5.78
N ARG A 98 12.12 -2.85 5.07
CA ARG A 98 13.03 -2.88 3.92
C ARG A 98 12.26 -2.69 2.62
N PRO A 99 12.41 -1.55 1.92
CA PRO A 99 11.83 -1.35 0.61
C PRO A 99 12.65 -2.09 -0.45
N ARG A 100 11.97 -2.61 -1.47
CA ARG A 100 12.59 -3.10 -2.70
C ARG A 100 11.62 -2.87 -3.86
N THR A 101 12.12 -2.45 -5.02
CA THR A 101 11.34 -2.37 -6.25
C THR A 101 12.05 -3.07 -7.38
N VAL A 102 11.28 -3.78 -8.21
CA VAL A 102 11.78 -4.45 -9.40
C VAL A 102 11.04 -3.94 -10.64
N VAL A 103 11.78 -3.70 -11.72
CA VAL A 103 11.20 -3.40 -13.03
C VAL A 103 10.63 -4.68 -13.62
N VAL A 104 9.35 -4.66 -13.95
CA VAL A 104 8.63 -5.79 -14.55
C VAL A 104 8.57 -5.68 -16.06
N ALA A 105 8.27 -4.49 -16.56
CA ALA A 105 8.18 -4.21 -17.98
C ALA A 105 8.52 -2.75 -18.29
N THR A 106 8.98 -2.51 -19.52
CA THR A 106 9.14 -1.19 -20.10
C THR A 106 8.49 -1.20 -21.48
N LEU A 107 7.55 -0.29 -21.68
CA LEU A 107 6.68 -0.26 -22.85
C LEU A 107 6.66 1.15 -23.45
N ALA A 108 6.60 1.26 -24.76
CA ALA A 108 6.24 2.52 -25.41
C ALA A 108 4.71 2.62 -25.43
N GLU A 109 4.16 3.39 -24.51
CA GLU A 109 2.71 3.50 -24.31
C GLU A 109 2.32 4.95 -24.04
N ARG A 110 1.21 5.38 -24.66
CA ARG A 110 0.64 6.70 -24.39
C ARG A 110 0.12 6.78 -22.96
N ALA A 111 0.38 7.88 -22.30
CA ALA A 111 -0.17 8.15 -20.98
C ALA A 111 -1.70 8.18 -21.02
N PRO A 112 -2.40 7.78 -19.92
CA PRO A 112 -3.84 7.90 -19.80
C PRO A 112 -4.33 9.33 -20.07
N ASP A 113 -5.56 9.49 -20.54
CA ASP A 113 -6.12 10.82 -20.86
C ASP A 113 -6.06 11.81 -19.68
N ALA A 114 -6.27 11.32 -18.46
CA ALA A 114 -6.12 12.13 -17.24
C ALA A 114 -4.70 12.68 -17.05
N ALA A 115 -3.68 11.99 -17.56
CA ALA A 115 -2.29 12.40 -17.50
C ALA A 115 -1.89 13.22 -18.73
N ALA A 116 -2.51 12.99 -19.88
CA ALA A 116 -2.19 13.68 -21.13
C ALA A 116 -2.37 15.20 -21.05
N ALA A 117 -3.33 15.67 -20.24
CA ALA A 117 -3.53 17.10 -19.96
C ALA A 117 -2.35 17.75 -19.22
N LEU A 118 -1.60 16.96 -18.44
CA LEU A 118 -0.46 17.41 -17.62
C LEU A 118 0.88 17.16 -18.33
N LEU A 119 1.00 16.02 -19.02
CA LEU A 119 2.24 15.58 -19.67
C LEU A 119 2.34 15.98 -21.14
N GLY A 120 1.22 16.43 -21.72
CA GLY A 120 1.10 16.60 -23.18
C GLY A 120 0.84 15.27 -23.90
N PRO A 121 0.56 15.32 -25.25
CA PRO A 121 0.15 14.17 -26.04
C PRO A 121 1.31 13.26 -26.48
N ALA A 122 2.52 13.52 -26.04
CA ALA A 122 3.71 12.75 -26.45
C ALA A 122 3.60 11.27 -26.04
N VAL A 123 4.16 10.39 -26.85
CA VAL A 123 4.38 8.99 -26.48
C VAL A 123 5.37 8.96 -25.33
N THR A 124 4.99 8.32 -24.25
CA THR A 124 5.80 8.20 -23.05
C THR A 124 6.37 6.79 -22.92
N CYS A 125 7.46 6.68 -22.18
CA CYS A 125 7.98 5.39 -21.74
C CYS A 125 7.21 4.95 -20.50
N LYS A 126 6.38 3.93 -20.61
CA LYS A 126 5.71 3.31 -19.44
C LYS A 126 6.65 2.30 -18.80
N VAL A 127 6.91 2.46 -17.52
CA VAL A 127 7.66 1.50 -16.71
C VAL A 127 6.73 0.91 -15.66
N GLU A 128 6.54 -0.41 -15.73
CA GLU A 128 5.83 -1.18 -14.73
C GLU A 128 6.82 -1.75 -13.71
N ARG A 129 6.52 -1.56 -12.44
CA ARG A 129 7.36 -2.03 -11.34
C ARG A 129 6.52 -2.72 -10.28
N LEU A 130 7.15 -3.61 -9.52
CA LEU A 130 6.56 -4.23 -8.35
C LEU A 130 7.35 -3.80 -7.11
N GLY A 131 6.64 -3.25 -6.13
CA GLY A 131 7.19 -2.81 -4.86
C GLY A 131 6.93 -3.83 -3.75
N PHE A 132 7.96 -4.07 -2.96
CA PHE A 132 7.94 -4.99 -1.83
C PHE A 132 8.24 -4.23 -0.54
N VAL A 133 7.59 -4.67 0.52
CA VAL A 133 7.92 -4.32 1.90
C VAL A 133 8.43 -5.58 2.56
N ASP A 134 9.70 -5.60 2.97
CA ASP A 134 10.45 -6.80 3.28
C ASP A 134 10.45 -7.75 2.06
N ASP A 135 9.81 -8.91 2.14
CA ASP A 135 9.72 -9.82 0.99
C ASP A 135 8.27 -9.96 0.45
N ASP A 136 7.32 -9.19 1.02
CA ASP A 136 5.91 -9.24 0.61
C ASP A 136 5.62 -8.26 -0.54
N PRO A 137 5.00 -8.69 -1.65
CA PRO A 137 4.55 -7.81 -2.71
C PRO A 137 3.43 -6.91 -2.20
N THR A 138 3.69 -5.60 -2.19
CA THR A 138 2.82 -4.62 -1.52
C THR A 138 2.20 -3.62 -2.48
N SER A 139 2.93 -3.24 -3.53
CA SER A 139 2.47 -2.22 -4.48
C SER A 139 2.84 -2.57 -5.92
N ALA A 140 1.93 -2.30 -6.85
CA ALA A 140 2.19 -2.33 -8.28
C ALA A 140 2.23 -0.89 -8.80
N LEU A 141 3.31 -0.52 -9.49
CA LEU A 141 3.59 0.86 -9.87
C LEU A 141 3.68 0.98 -11.39
N GLU A 142 3.02 1.97 -11.93
CA GLU A 142 3.09 2.37 -13.33
C GLU A 142 3.62 3.81 -13.39
N HIS A 143 4.66 4.02 -14.18
CA HIS A 143 5.21 5.35 -14.42
C HIS A 143 5.26 5.62 -15.92
N TRP A 144 4.60 6.69 -16.35
CA TRP A 144 4.73 7.23 -17.70
C TRP A 144 5.72 8.36 -17.66
N LEU A 145 6.93 8.09 -18.13
CA LEU A 145 8.04 9.04 -18.15
C LEU A 145 8.02 9.83 -19.44
N CYS A 146 8.09 11.15 -19.35
CA CYS A 146 8.20 12.02 -20.52
C CYS A 146 9.54 11.83 -21.22
N PRO A 147 9.61 12.04 -22.54
CA PRO A 147 10.86 12.01 -23.29
C PRO A 147 11.91 12.92 -22.65
N GLY A 148 13.10 12.40 -22.41
CA GLY A 148 14.20 13.14 -21.79
C GLY A 148 14.09 13.40 -20.29
N ALA A 149 13.05 12.88 -19.60
CA ALA A 149 12.95 12.99 -18.14
C ALA A 149 14.03 12.17 -17.43
N LEU A 150 14.28 10.97 -17.90
CA LEU A 150 15.38 10.11 -17.47
C LEU A 150 16.05 9.46 -18.70
N PRO A 151 17.39 9.49 -18.79
CA PRO A 151 18.09 8.69 -19.77
C PRO A 151 17.96 7.20 -19.39
N GLU A 152 17.68 6.36 -20.36
CA GLU A 152 17.57 4.90 -20.18
C GLU A 152 16.80 4.48 -18.90
N PRO A 153 15.49 4.80 -18.79
CA PRO A 153 14.75 4.65 -17.53
C PRO A 153 14.82 3.26 -16.92
N ALA A 154 14.85 2.22 -17.75
CA ALA A 154 14.91 0.83 -17.27
C ALA A 154 16.26 0.51 -16.62
N VAL A 155 17.35 1.10 -17.08
CA VAL A 155 18.69 0.94 -16.51
C VAL A 155 18.80 1.74 -15.22
N ALA A 156 18.40 3.02 -15.25
CA ALA A 156 18.42 3.89 -14.09
C ALA A 156 17.59 3.32 -12.92
N LEU A 157 16.38 2.85 -13.19
CA LEU A 157 15.49 2.28 -12.17
C LEU A 157 15.92 0.92 -11.61
N ARG A 158 16.80 0.21 -12.29
CA ARG A 158 17.44 -0.99 -11.71
C ARG A 158 18.58 -0.62 -10.77
N ALA A 159 19.25 0.51 -11.01
CA ALA A 159 20.36 0.97 -10.17
C ALA A 159 19.87 1.64 -8.88
N TYR A 160 18.85 2.49 -8.97
CA TYR A 160 18.39 3.32 -7.85
C TYR A 160 17.08 2.85 -7.22
N GLU A 161 16.32 1.98 -7.88
CA GLU A 161 15.01 1.48 -7.44
C GLU A 161 13.94 2.57 -7.15
N SER A 162 14.24 3.85 -7.32
CA SER A 162 13.37 5.00 -7.07
C SER A 162 13.45 5.99 -8.23
N VAL A 163 12.29 6.46 -8.75
CA VAL A 163 12.25 7.50 -9.80
C VAL A 163 12.87 8.80 -9.27
N HIS A 164 12.61 9.13 -8.00
CA HIS A 164 13.14 10.36 -7.41
C HIS A 164 14.65 10.31 -7.26
N ASP A 165 15.19 9.18 -6.79
CA ASP A 165 16.62 9.04 -6.63
C ASP A 165 17.33 9.06 -8.00
N CYS A 166 16.65 8.56 -9.07
CA CYS A 166 17.14 8.71 -10.44
C CYS A 166 17.16 10.17 -10.90
N LEU A 167 16.12 10.95 -10.61
CA LEU A 167 16.03 12.37 -10.95
C LEU A 167 17.05 13.17 -10.16
N ASP A 168 17.16 12.94 -8.86
CA ASP A 168 18.15 13.57 -7.98
C ASP A 168 19.59 13.30 -8.50
N ALA A 169 19.90 12.05 -8.87
CA ALA A 169 21.19 11.68 -9.43
C ALA A 169 21.46 12.31 -10.80
N ALA A 170 20.42 12.61 -11.57
CA ALA A 170 20.50 13.34 -12.84
C ALA A 170 20.54 14.88 -12.66
N GLY A 171 20.51 15.38 -11.42
CA GLY A 171 20.49 16.82 -11.12
C GLY A 171 19.15 17.49 -11.47
N VAL A 172 18.07 16.74 -11.57
CA VAL A 172 16.73 17.24 -11.90
C VAL A 172 15.95 17.45 -10.61
N ASP A 173 15.71 18.69 -10.26
CA ASP A 173 14.84 19.08 -9.15
C ASP A 173 13.37 18.92 -9.57
N ALA A 174 12.64 18.05 -8.91
CA ALA A 174 11.27 17.71 -9.26
C ALA A 174 10.29 18.14 -8.18
N GLN A 175 9.15 18.70 -8.62
CA GLN A 175 8.01 19.00 -7.74
C GLN A 175 6.75 18.29 -8.18
N CYS A 176 5.93 17.89 -7.22
CA CYS A 176 4.65 17.24 -7.48
C CYS A 176 3.56 18.29 -7.67
N VAL A 177 2.91 18.29 -8.85
CA VAL A 177 1.83 19.23 -9.19
C VAL A 177 0.45 18.58 -9.12
N LEU A 178 0.37 17.28 -9.01
CA LEU A 178 -0.84 16.52 -8.79
C LEU A 178 -0.57 15.40 -7.80
N ARG A 179 -1.45 15.25 -6.83
CA ARG A 179 -1.52 14.07 -5.97
C ARG A 179 -2.95 13.75 -5.63
N ARG A 180 -3.36 12.52 -5.87
CA ARG A 180 -4.68 11.99 -5.53
C ARG A 180 -4.54 10.65 -4.86
N ALA A 181 -5.45 10.35 -3.96
CA ALA A 181 -5.59 9.02 -3.37
C ALA A 181 -7.07 8.64 -3.36
N THR A 182 -7.37 7.43 -3.81
CA THR A 182 -8.71 6.85 -3.82
C THR A 182 -8.63 5.35 -3.60
N THR A 183 -9.77 4.71 -3.41
CA THR A 183 -9.90 3.27 -3.52
C THR A 183 -10.56 2.93 -4.83
N ASP A 184 -10.09 1.90 -5.51
CA ASP A 184 -10.69 1.43 -6.75
C ASP A 184 -10.48 -0.09 -6.90
N SER A 185 -11.27 -0.70 -7.78
CA SER A 185 -11.14 -2.11 -8.12
C SER A 185 -9.84 -2.33 -8.90
N ALA A 186 -8.93 -3.07 -8.31
CA ALA A 186 -7.61 -3.31 -8.89
C ALA A 186 -7.73 -4.07 -10.23
N PRO A 187 -7.03 -3.62 -11.29
CA PRO A 187 -6.98 -4.33 -12.56
C PRO A 187 -6.47 -5.77 -12.40
N ALA A 188 -6.88 -6.65 -13.30
CA ALA A 188 -6.54 -8.06 -13.22
C ALA A 188 -5.02 -8.33 -13.16
N TRP A 189 -4.21 -7.52 -13.84
CA TRP A 189 -2.76 -7.65 -13.78
C TRP A 189 -2.19 -7.25 -12.41
N VAL A 190 -2.77 -6.22 -11.75
CA VAL A 190 -2.41 -5.82 -10.38
C VAL A 190 -2.76 -6.93 -9.39
N CYS A 191 -3.99 -7.47 -9.48
CA CYS A 191 -4.41 -8.58 -8.61
C CYS A 191 -3.46 -9.76 -8.71
N ARG A 192 -3.07 -10.16 -9.93
CA ARG A 192 -2.11 -11.26 -10.13
C ARG A 192 -0.72 -10.96 -9.53
N ARG A 193 -0.22 -9.72 -9.71
CA ARG A 193 1.12 -9.32 -9.22
C ARG A 193 1.18 -9.16 -7.71
N LEU A 194 0.10 -8.73 -7.10
CA LEU A 194 0.00 -8.51 -5.66
C LEU A 194 -0.63 -9.71 -4.92
N GLU A 195 -0.86 -10.83 -5.61
CA GLU A 195 -1.46 -12.03 -5.02
C GLU A 195 -2.81 -11.76 -4.35
N LEU A 196 -3.61 -10.88 -4.96
CA LEU A 196 -4.94 -10.51 -4.51
C LEU A 196 -6.02 -11.34 -5.23
N PRO A 197 -7.15 -11.60 -4.57
CA PRO A 197 -8.34 -12.11 -5.25
C PRO A 197 -8.75 -11.21 -6.42
N ALA A 198 -9.38 -11.78 -7.42
CA ALA A 198 -9.91 -11.00 -8.55
C ALA A 198 -10.89 -9.93 -8.07
N ARG A 199 -10.80 -8.73 -8.63
CA ARG A 199 -11.63 -7.57 -8.28
C ARG A 199 -11.47 -7.08 -6.83
N SER A 200 -10.34 -7.36 -6.19
CA SER A 200 -10.03 -6.74 -4.89
C SER A 200 -9.97 -5.24 -5.00
N GLU A 201 -10.46 -4.55 -3.99
CA GLU A 201 -10.19 -3.13 -3.83
C GLU A 201 -8.74 -2.91 -3.40
N ALA A 202 -8.13 -1.85 -3.92
CA ALA A 202 -6.79 -1.42 -3.59
C ALA A 202 -6.75 0.10 -3.44
N TRP A 203 -5.76 0.61 -2.72
CA TRP A 203 -5.43 2.02 -2.79
C TRP A 203 -4.87 2.33 -4.17
N LEU A 204 -5.43 3.34 -4.83
CA LEU A 204 -4.87 3.95 -6.02
C LEU A 204 -4.39 5.35 -5.65
N THR A 205 -3.07 5.56 -5.72
CA THR A 205 -2.49 6.90 -5.65
C THR A 205 -2.01 7.30 -7.04
N GLU A 206 -2.33 8.53 -7.43
CA GLU A 206 -1.91 9.14 -8.69
C GLU A 206 -1.09 10.38 -8.39
N SER A 207 0.00 10.55 -9.12
CA SER A 207 0.85 11.74 -9.01
C SER A 207 1.38 12.17 -10.36
N ALA A 208 1.55 13.48 -10.55
CA ALA A 208 2.26 14.05 -11.68
C ALA A 208 3.35 14.98 -11.16
N CYS A 209 4.53 14.89 -11.75
CA CYS A 209 5.68 15.69 -11.37
C CYS A 209 6.24 16.45 -12.56
N VAL A 210 6.69 17.67 -12.28
CA VAL A 210 7.36 18.56 -13.21
C VAL A 210 8.72 18.98 -12.65
N GLU A 211 9.60 19.43 -13.50
CA GLU A 211 10.87 20.03 -13.09
C GLU A 211 10.61 21.40 -12.44
N SER A 212 11.16 21.61 -11.25
CA SER A 212 11.05 22.87 -10.52
C SER A 212 11.63 24.03 -11.36
N GLY A 213 10.99 25.17 -11.31
CA GLY A 213 11.43 26.38 -12.02
C GLY A 213 11.13 26.43 -13.51
N THR A 214 11.17 25.31 -14.25
CA THR A 214 10.85 25.25 -15.68
C THR A 214 9.41 24.84 -15.97
N GLY A 215 8.80 24.07 -15.07
CA GLY A 215 7.48 23.45 -15.28
C GLY A 215 7.50 22.34 -16.31
N ARG A 216 8.65 21.90 -16.80
CA ARG A 216 8.76 20.80 -17.78
C ARG A 216 8.19 19.51 -17.20
N PRO A 217 7.25 18.84 -17.88
CA PRO A 217 6.70 17.59 -17.42
C PRO A 217 7.78 16.50 -17.31
N LEU A 218 7.78 15.75 -16.21
CA LEU A 218 8.73 14.67 -15.97
C LEU A 218 8.04 13.31 -16.05
N TYR A 219 7.01 13.09 -15.25
CA TYR A 219 6.29 11.83 -15.24
C TYR A 219 4.89 11.95 -14.64
N TYR A 220 4.07 10.94 -14.96
CA TYR A 220 2.85 10.62 -14.24
C TYR A 220 2.94 9.20 -13.70
N ALA A 221 2.46 8.99 -12.50
CA ALA A 221 2.48 7.69 -11.85
C ALA A 221 1.11 7.27 -11.33
N ARG A 222 0.85 5.97 -11.41
CA ARG A 222 -0.19 5.25 -10.66
C ARG A 222 0.45 4.22 -9.77
N VAL A 223 0.05 4.19 -8.52
CA VAL A 223 0.51 3.20 -7.56
C VAL A 223 -0.70 2.52 -6.95
N TRP A 224 -0.82 1.24 -7.22
CA TRP A 224 -1.81 0.35 -6.64
C TRP A 224 -1.22 -0.32 -5.43
N SER A 225 -1.77 -0.09 -4.23
CA SER A 225 -1.24 -0.66 -3.00
C SER A 225 -2.29 -1.50 -2.27
N ARG A 226 -1.84 -2.61 -1.71
CA ARG A 226 -2.67 -3.52 -0.92
C ARG A 226 -3.19 -2.83 0.32
N MET A 227 -4.52 -2.83 0.51
CA MET A 227 -5.17 -2.22 1.68
C MET A 227 -4.87 -2.96 2.99
N ASP A 228 -4.56 -4.24 2.91
CA ASP A 228 -4.15 -5.05 4.06
C ASP A 228 -2.69 -4.80 4.48
N ARG A 229 -1.87 -4.14 3.65
CA ARG A 229 -0.46 -3.83 3.91
C ARG A 229 -0.18 -2.35 4.15
N VAL A 230 -0.96 -1.49 3.53
CA VAL A 230 -0.76 -0.03 3.55
C VAL A 230 -1.99 0.66 4.10
N ARG A 231 -1.77 1.67 4.93
CA ARG A 231 -2.77 2.64 5.36
C ARG A 231 -2.31 4.02 4.89
N LEU A 232 -3.14 4.70 4.13
CA LEU A 232 -2.84 6.07 3.71
C LEU A 232 -3.16 7.05 4.84
N MET A 233 -2.22 7.91 5.16
CA MET A 233 -2.35 8.95 6.18
C MET A 233 -2.42 10.31 5.51
N LEU A 234 -3.47 11.07 5.82
CA LEU A 234 -3.65 12.44 5.36
C LEU A 234 -3.50 13.34 6.59
N ASP A 235 -2.43 14.10 6.62
CA ASP A 235 -2.23 15.13 7.63
C ASP A 235 -2.76 16.45 7.06
N ALA A 236 -3.75 17.05 7.75
CA ALA A 236 -4.16 18.41 7.43
C ALA A 236 -3.04 19.35 7.92
N ALA A 237 -2.45 20.12 7.02
CA ALA A 237 -1.61 21.23 7.43
C ALA A 237 -2.47 22.25 8.20
N GLU A 238 -2.02 22.64 9.41
CA GLU A 238 -2.59 23.77 10.13
C GLU A 238 -2.33 25.09 9.42
#